data_99734ee259f76565480e9d89ce2d016d
#
_entry.id   99734ee259f76565480e9d89ce2d016d
#
_cell.length_a   1.000
_cell.length_b   1.000
_cell.length_c   1.000
_cell.angle_alpha   90.00
_cell.angle_beta   90.00
_cell.angle_gamma   90.00
#
_symmetry.space_group_name_H-M   'P 1'
#
loop_
_entity.id
_entity.type
_entity.pdbx_description
1 polymer ?
#
loop_
_entity_poly.entity_id
_entity_poly.type
_entity_poly.pdbx_seq_one_letter_code
_entity_poly.pdbx_strand_id
1 'polypeptide(L)'
;MIKKLPHWLLATFLLILFTACGPAKDKIRITGKFTNINDAEFYVYSEDGAFDGIDTIKISDGKFSYERTLAHPAVLTLLYPNFTQTYVVAEPGHEIKIKGEASKIGESEVTGTEQNELLSDF
;
A
#
# COMPACT_ATOMS: atom_id res chain seq x y z
N MET A 1 4.16 -44.13 11.15
CA MET A 1 3.08 -43.29 11.68
C MET A 1 3.56 -42.01 12.26
N ILE A 2 4.55 -42.05 13.09
CA ILE A 2 5.14 -40.86 13.70
C ILE A 2 5.84 -39.99 12.69
N LYS A 3 6.24 -40.54 11.55
CA LYS A 3 6.97 -39.86 10.50
C LYS A 3 6.18 -38.75 9.78
N LYS A 4 4.87 -38.71 9.92
CA LYS A 4 4.04 -37.71 9.26
C LYS A 4 3.91 -36.43 10.05
N LEU A 5 4.16 -36.45 11.35
CA LEU A 5 4.05 -35.28 12.21
C LEU A 5 5.01 -34.15 11.86
N PRO A 6 6.30 -34.41 11.54
CA PRO A 6 7.23 -33.31 11.20
C PRO A 6 6.82 -32.49 9.99
N HIS A 7 6.15 -33.11 9.02
CA HIS A 7 5.72 -32.41 7.82
C HIS A 7 4.61 -31.38 8.11
N TRP A 8 3.72 -31.73 9.00
CA TRP A 8 2.65 -30.84 9.42
C TRP A 8 3.19 -29.62 10.17
N LEU A 9 4.12 -29.86 11.06
CA LEU A 9 4.74 -28.79 11.83
C LEU A 9 5.53 -27.85 10.95
N LEU A 10 6.24 -28.36 9.94
CA LEU A 10 6.98 -27.56 8.98
C LEU A 10 6.06 -26.69 8.12
N ALA A 11 4.95 -27.26 7.65
CA ALA A 11 3.99 -26.51 6.85
C ALA A 11 3.36 -25.36 7.64
N THR A 12 2.98 -25.61 8.88
CA THR A 12 2.42 -24.59 9.77
C THR A 12 3.44 -23.50 10.06
N PHE A 13 4.67 -23.86 10.30
CA PHE A 13 5.75 -22.92 10.56
C PHE A 13 6.01 -22.00 9.35
N LEU A 14 6.01 -22.56 8.15
CA LEU A 14 6.17 -21.77 6.91
C LEU A 14 5.04 -20.78 6.72
N LEU A 15 3.81 -21.17 7.01
CA LEU A 15 2.66 -20.27 6.93
C LEU A 15 2.79 -19.10 7.89
N ILE A 16 3.26 -19.33 9.11
CA ILE A 16 3.48 -18.27 10.09
C ILE A 16 4.55 -17.30 9.60
N LEU A 17 5.62 -17.78 8.99
CA LEU A 17 6.67 -16.94 8.45
C LEU A 17 6.13 -16.02 7.33
N PHE A 18 5.27 -16.54 6.46
CA PHE A 18 4.66 -15.74 5.40
C PHE A 18 3.76 -14.64 5.95
N THR A 19 2.98 -14.93 6.97
CA THR A 19 2.07 -13.95 7.57
C THR A 19 2.81 -12.89 8.38
N ALA A 20 4.01 -13.18 8.83
CA ALA A 20 4.82 -12.24 9.62
C ALA A 20 5.64 -11.28 8.78
N CYS A 21 5.71 -11.49 7.46
CA CYS A 21 6.54 -10.66 6.58
C CYS A 21 5.80 -9.41 6.10
N GLY A 22 6.31 -8.23 6.47
CA GLY A 22 5.92 -6.98 5.84
C GLY A 22 6.61 -6.79 4.48
N PRO A 23 6.57 -5.60 3.87
CA PRO A 23 7.30 -5.34 2.64
C PRO A 23 8.81 -5.51 2.86
N ALA A 24 9.54 -5.84 1.80
CA ALA A 24 11.00 -5.93 1.84
C ALA A 24 11.59 -4.57 2.23
N LYS A 25 12.80 -4.58 2.78
CA LYS A 25 13.45 -3.37 3.31
C LYS A 25 13.67 -2.27 2.26
N ASP A 26 13.76 -2.63 1.00
CA ASP A 26 13.96 -1.71 -0.12
C ASP A 26 12.68 -1.38 -0.87
N LYS A 27 11.53 -1.80 -0.35
CA LYS A 27 10.24 -1.61 -1.01
C LYS A 27 9.25 -0.91 -0.11
N ILE A 28 8.35 -0.16 -0.74
CA ILE A 28 7.17 0.36 -0.06
C ILE A 28 5.96 -0.42 -0.55
N ARG A 29 4.96 -0.51 0.32
CA ARG A 29 3.67 -1.12 -0.02
C ARG A 29 2.57 -0.14 0.34
N ILE A 30 1.65 0.09 -0.60
CA ILE A 30 0.46 0.89 -0.36
C ILE A 30 -0.73 0.00 -0.62
N THR A 31 -1.56 -0.18 0.37
CA THR A 31 -2.78 -0.97 0.27
C THR A 31 -3.97 -0.10 0.63
N GLY A 32 -5.14 -0.48 0.16
CA GLY A 32 -6.29 0.30 0.50
C GLY A 32 -7.60 -0.35 0.18
N LYS A 33 -8.65 0.28 0.70
CA LYS A 33 -10.01 -0.13 0.49
C LYS A 33 -10.89 1.11 0.36
N PHE A 34 -11.68 1.14 -0.70
CA PHE A 34 -12.65 2.19 -0.92
C PHE A 34 -14.06 1.60 -0.93
N THR A 35 -14.99 2.29 -0.30
CA THR A 35 -16.41 1.92 -0.36
C THR A 35 -17.04 2.61 -1.56
N ASN A 36 -18.12 1.99 -2.08
CA ASN A 36 -18.92 2.50 -3.21
C ASN A 36 -18.12 2.64 -4.51
N ILE A 37 -17.09 1.82 -4.67
CA ILE A 37 -16.34 1.71 -5.92
C ILE A 37 -15.94 0.24 -6.09
N ASN A 38 -16.15 -0.32 -7.27
CA ASN A 38 -15.75 -1.70 -7.54
C ASN A 38 -14.44 -1.76 -8.28
N ASP A 39 -14.44 -1.31 -9.52
CA ASP A 39 -13.26 -1.33 -10.38
C ASP A 39 -12.95 0.08 -10.85
N ALA A 40 -11.70 0.49 -10.70
CA ALA A 40 -11.23 1.79 -11.14
C ALA A 40 -9.71 1.77 -11.25
N GLU A 41 -9.16 2.86 -11.72
CA GLU A 41 -7.71 3.06 -11.79
C GLU A 41 -7.39 4.43 -11.25
N PHE A 42 -6.23 4.53 -10.60
CA PHE A 42 -5.66 5.82 -10.25
C PHE A 42 -4.15 5.75 -10.45
N TYR A 43 -3.50 6.89 -10.32
CA TYR A 43 -2.10 7.00 -10.70
C TYR A 43 -1.25 7.40 -9.51
N VAL A 44 0.01 6.95 -9.52
CA VAL A 44 1.00 7.34 -8.53
C VAL A 44 2.27 7.78 -9.24
N TYR A 45 2.84 8.88 -8.77
CA TYR A 45 4.10 9.39 -9.30
C TYR A 45 4.86 10.11 -8.20
N SER A 46 6.14 10.37 -8.47
CA SER A 46 7.03 11.06 -7.55
C SER A 46 7.46 12.38 -8.16
N GLU A 47 7.13 13.50 -7.50
CA GLU A 47 7.55 14.80 -7.96
C GLU A 47 9.01 15.10 -7.62
N ASP A 48 9.56 14.43 -6.60
CA ASP A 48 10.93 14.65 -6.16
C ASP A 48 11.95 13.75 -6.88
N GLY A 49 11.51 13.00 -7.88
CA GLY A 49 12.41 12.19 -8.70
C GLY A 49 12.81 10.86 -8.09
N ALA A 50 12.09 10.37 -7.07
CA ALA A 50 12.40 9.08 -6.46
C ALA A 50 12.26 7.92 -7.45
N PHE A 51 11.40 8.06 -8.44
CA PHE A 51 11.32 7.18 -9.59
C PHE A 51 10.76 7.93 -10.78
N ASP A 52 10.99 7.40 -11.97
CA ASP A 52 10.55 8.02 -13.22
C ASP A 52 9.18 7.50 -13.63
N GLY A 53 8.42 8.37 -14.29
CA GLY A 53 7.15 8.00 -14.89
C GLY A 53 5.99 7.95 -13.91
N ILE A 54 4.90 7.41 -14.40
CA ILE A 54 3.64 7.32 -13.68
C ILE A 54 3.22 5.85 -13.67
N ASP A 55 2.97 5.32 -12.47
CA ASP A 55 2.43 3.98 -12.33
C ASP A 55 0.92 4.02 -12.22
N THR A 56 0.27 3.02 -12.77
CA THR A 56 -1.19 2.84 -12.66
C THR A 56 -1.49 1.84 -11.55
N ILE A 57 -2.38 2.23 -10.65
CA ILE A 57 -2.86 1.35 -9.59
C ILE A 57 -4.30 0.97 -9.92
N LYS A 58 -4.57 -0.33 -9.96
CA LYS A 58 -5.91 -0.84 -10.26
C LYS A 58 -6.64 -1.18 -8.98
N ILE A 59 -7.86 -0.66 -8.88
CA ILE A 59 -8.78 -1.02 -7.81
C ILE A 59 -9.66 -2.14 -8.34
N SER A 60 -9.71 -3.26 -7.62
CA SER A 60 -10.53 -4.40 -7.96
C SER A 60 -11.39 -4.75 -6.75
N ASP A 61 -12.69 -4.75 -6.93
CA ASP A 61 -13.64 -5.00 -5.85
C ASP A 61 -13.42 -4.06 -4.65
N GLY A 62 -13.12 -2.81 -4.95
CA GLY A 62 -12.88 -1.77 -3.94
C GLY A 62 -11.51 -1.79 -3.28
N LYS A 63 -10.66 -2.75 -3.61
CA LYS A 63 -9.38 -2.95 -2.95
C LYS A 63 -8.22 -2.79 -3.92
N PHE A 64 -7.08 -2.39 -3.39
CA PHE A 64 -5.86 -2.32 -4.17
C PHE A 64 -4.64 -2.65 -3.33
N SER A 65 -3.56 -3.03 -4.02
CA SER A 65 -2.25 -3.23 -3.43
C SER A 65 -1.20 -2.79 -4.44
N TYR A 66 -0.27 -1.98 -3.99
CA TYR A 66 0.80 -1.46 -4.81
C TYR A 66 2.12 -1.61 -4.09
N GLU A 67 3.12 -2.08 -4.79
CA GLU A 67 4.45 -2.29 -4.23
C GLU A 67 5.48 -1.78 -5.21
N ARG A 68 6.48 -1.07 -4.70
CA ARG A 68 7.55 -0.53 -5.53
C ARG A 68 8.86 -0.45 -4.74
N THR A 69 9.96 -0.68 -5.45
CA THR A 69 11.29 -0.46 -4.90
C THR A 69 11.54 1.04 -4.76
N LEU A 70 12.05 1.42 -3.59
CA LEU A 70 12.33 2.81 -3.27
C LEU A 70 13.63 2.87 -2.48
N ALA A 71 14.60 3.62 -2.98
CA ALA A 71 15.92 3.69 -2.36
C ALA A 71 15.96 4.60 -1.13
N HIS A 72 15.13 5.64 -1.10
CA HIS A 72 15.08 6.64 -0.04
C HIS A 72 13.64 6.99 0.29
N PRO A 73 13.36 7.58 1.46
CA PRO A 73 12.03 8.14 1.71
C PRO A 73 11.67 9.18 0.66
N ALA A 74 10.42 9.19 0.25
CA ALA A 74 9.94 10.08 -0.79
C ALA A 74 8.49 10.46 -0.56
N VAL A 75 8.08 11.60 -1.13
CA VAL A 75 6.68 11.99 -1.17
C VAL A 75 6.09 11.54 -2.49
N LEU A 76 5.07 10.72 -2.43
CA LEU A 76 4.36 10.24 -3.60
C LEU A 76 3.02 10.95 -3.73
N THR A 77 2.64 11.24 -4.96
CA THR A 77 1.34 11.84 -5.27
C THR A 77 0.44 10.76 -5.84
N LEU A 78 -0.72 10.60 -5.24
CA LEU A 78 -1.79 9.72 -5.74
C LEU A 78 -2.82 10.61 -6.42
N LEU A 79 -3.03 10.38 -7.71
CA LEU A 79 -4.00 11.13 -8.51
C LEU A 79 -5.20 10.23 -8.78
N TYR A 80 -6.34 10.60 -8.20
CA TYR A 80 -7.57 9.83 -8.30
C TYR A 80 -8.38 10.17 -9.56
N PRO A 81 -9.37 9.32 -9.94
CA PRO A 81 -10.14 9.55 -11.16
C PRO A 81 -10.91 10.88 -11.21
N ASN A 82 -11.23 11.45 -10.07
CA ASN A 82 -11.91 12.74 -9.98
C ASN A 82 -10.93 13.93 -9.95
N PHE A 83 -9.66 13.69 -10.28
CA PHE A 83 -8.57 14.66 -10.29
C PHE A 83 -8.17 15.21 -8.92
N THR A 84 -8.69 14.66 -7.83
CA THR A 84 -8.17 15.01 -6.51
C THR A 84 -6.87 14.27 -6.26
N GLN A 85 -6.03 14.83 -5.41
CA GLN A 85 -4.70 14.30 -5.11
C GLN A 85 -4.55 14.04 -3.63
N THR A 86 -3.81 12.99 -3.30
CA THR A 86 -3.38 12.70 -1.93
C THR A 86 -1.88 12.52 -1.94
N TYR A 87 -1.22 13.17 -0.99
CA TYR A 87 0.22 13.03 -0.81
C TYR A 87 0.49 12.01 0.28
N VAL A 88 1.43 11.11 0.04
CA VAL A 88 1.85 10.13 1.03
C VAL A 88 3.36 10.19 1.18
N VAL A 89 3.84 10.07 2.41
CA VAL A 89 5.26 9.93 2.68
C VAL A 89 5.58 8.45 2.70
N ALA A 90 6.34 8.02 1.72
CA ALA A 90 6.72 6.61 1.55
C ALA A 90 8.13 6.39 2.09
N GLU A 91 8.28 5.41 2.97
CA GLU A 91 9.58 5.02 3.53
C GLU A 91 9.84 3.56 3.18
N PRO A 92 11.04 3.23 2.66
CA PRO A 92 11.38 1.83 2.36
C PRO A 92 11.18 0.93 3.57
N GLY A 93 10.58 -0.23 3.35
CA GLY A 93 10.30 -1.20 4.40
C GLY A 93 8.97 -1.00 5.12
N HIS A 94 8.20 0.01 4.77
CA HIS A 94 6.94 0.34 5.45
C HIS A 94 5.73 0.10 4.56
N GLU A 95 4.58 -0.09 5.20
CA GLU A 95 3.30 -0.23 4.54
C GLU A 95 2.41 0.96 4.88
N ILE A 96 1.80 1.53 3.86
CA ILE A 96 0.85 2.62 3.99
C ILE A 96 -0.55 2.06 3.70
N LYS A 97 -1.51 2.41 4.53
CA LYS A 97 -2.90 1.97 4.39
C LYS A 97 -3.80 3.15 4.12
N ILE A 98 -4.69 3.00 3.13
CA ILE A 98 -5.63 4.04 2.73
C ILE A 98 -7.04 3.50 2.82
N LYS A 99 -7.92 4.27 3.45
CA LYS A 99 -9.35 3.97 3.52
C LYS A 99 -10.13 5.20 3.08
N GLY A 100 -11.13 4.99 2.26
CA GLY A 100 -11.94 6.09 1.81
C GLY A 100 -13.25 5.66 1.20
N GLU A 101 -13.97 6.65 0.70
CA GLU A 101 -15.24 6.48 0.00
C GLU A 101 -15.14 7.13 -1.37
N ALA A 102 -15.77 6.52 -2.38
CA ALA A 102 -15.69 6.97 -3.75
C ALA A 102 -16.12 8.43 -3.94
N SER A 103 -17.16 8.88 -3.23
CA SER A 103 -17.66 10.25 -3.34
C SER A 103 -16.74 11.29 -2.69
N LYS A 104 -15.82 10.85 -1.82
CA LYS A 104 -14.89 11.72 -1.09
C LYS A 104 -13.48 11.14 -1.12
N ILE A 105 -13.09 10.61 -2.26
CA ILE A 105 -11.84 9.86 -2.37
C ILE A 105 -10.60 10.71 -2.04
N GLY A 106 -10.64 12.02 -2.34
CA GLY A 106 -9.56 12.92 -1.98
C GLY A 106 -9.42 13.20 -0.48
N GLU A 107 -10.42 12.83 0.31
CA GLU A 107 -10.42 12.96 1.77
C GLU A 107 -10.15 11.63 2.47
N SER A 108 -9.57 10.66 1.76
CA SER A 108 -9.28 9.33 2.30
C SER A 108 -8.29 9.39 3.46
N GLU A 109 -8.51 8.52 4.44
CA GLU A 109 -7.64 8.40 5.60
C GLU A 109 -6.37 7.63 5.22
N VAL A 110 -5.21 8.18 5.57
CA VAL A 110 -3.90 7.56 5.32
C VAL A 110 -3.24 7.22 6.65
N THR A 111 -2.97 5.94 6.85
CA THR A 111 -2.38 5.45 8.10
C THR A 111 -1.21 4.51 7.79
N GLY A 112 -0.57 3.98 8.84
CA GLY A 112 0.51 3.01 8.74
C GLY A 112 1.88 3.56 9.09
N THR A 113 2.10 4.86 8.95
CA THR A 113 3.32 5.53 9.39
C THR A 113 2.96 6.81 10.13
N GLU A 114 3.81 7.22 11.04
CA GLU A 114 3.58 8.43 11.83
C GLU A 114 3.49 9.68 10.96
N GLN A 115 4.35 9.78 9.95
CA GLN A 115 4.37 10.93 9.04
C GLN A 115 3.06 11.07 8.28
N ASN A 116 2.50 9.96 7.81
CA ASN A 116 1.24 9.99 7.06
C ASN A 116 0.06 10.29 7.96
N GLU A 117 0.07 9.81 9.19
CA GLU A 117 -0.97 10.13 10.16
C GLU A 117 -0.98 11.61 10.50
N LEU A 118 0.19 12.22 10.63
CA LEU A 118 0.31 13.66 10.86
C LEU A 118 -0.20 14.47 9.68
N LEU A 119 0.09 14.05 8.46
CA LEU A 119 -0.42 14.71 7.24
C LEU A 119 -1.93 14.66 7.16
N SER A 120 -2.54 13.56 7.57
CA SER A 120 -4.00 13.40 7.53
C SER A 120 -4.73 14.35 8.48
N ASP A 121 -4.05 14.84 9.53
CA ASP A 121 -4.63 15.76 10.50
C ASP A 121 -4.66 17.22 9.99
N PHE A 122 -3.99 17.49 8.90
CA PHE A 122 -4.01 18.79 8.25
C PHE A 122 -5.02 18.80 7.12
#